data_19b819145a9e9bc58661db125c4e24b7
#
_entry.id   19b819145a9e9bc58661db125c4e24b7
#
_cell.length_a   1.000
_cell.length_b   1.000
_cell.length_c   1.000
_cell.angle_alpha   90.00
_cell.angle_beta   90.00
_cell.angle_gamma   90.00
#
_symmetry.space_group_name_H-M   'P 1'
#
loop_
_entity.id
_entity.type
_entity.pdbx_description
1 polymer ?
#
loop_
_entity_poly.entity_id
_entity_poly.type
_entity_poly.pdbx_seq_one_letter_code
_entity_poly.pdbx_strand_id
1 'polypeptide(L)'
;MIKYLPRLIVILLLASFTLYGSLKSFYNNKIKIEAFTYEVKPNTSILDLYDGIYESNNLFEKSLFLLGIYLFDFRTIQAGEYLIDDNLFKVLTKMKLGETITYKFVISDGTNKFDLSLYIDSLKLNNDCEDFSCIDLVNDSIEGLLLPDTYFFKSNTNLSLLLNKSSSELKSYVDMIWRDKPIDNPLKSKYEGIILASIIEKESSSIDEKMKIGGVFLNRLKIKMRLQADPTIIYGLMPDFNGDITKQDLRDKNNLYNTYVIESLPPTPISMPTRSSLDAAITNSPNEYLFFVADGKGKHIFSKTYNEHLEYVNLYQKK
;
A
#
# COMPACT_ATOMS: atom_id res chain seq x y z
N MET A 1 -28.47 0.03 71.01
CA MET A 1 -27.65 0.20 69.75
C MET A 1 -27.08 -1.09 69.17
N ILE A 2 -26.56 -2.03 69.93
CA ILE A 2 -25.90 -3.28 69.50
C ILE A 2 -26.86 -4.24 68.79
N LYS A 3 -28.16 -4.24 69.10
CA LYS A 3 -29.17 -5.21 68.56
C LYS A 3 -29.47 -5.04 67.04
N TYR A 4 -29.15 -3.93 66.43
CA TYR A 4 -29.39 -3.64 64.99
C TYR A 4 -28.14 -3.81 64.11
N LEU A 5 -26.93 -3.95 64.72
CA LEU A 5 -25.67 -4.09 64.03
C LEU A 5 -25.64 -5.28 63.04
N PRO A 6 -26.08 -6.52 63.41
CA PRO A 6 -26.04 -7.62 62.42
C PRO A 6 -27.02 -7.46 61.28
N ARG A 7 -28.18 -6.79 61.50
CA ARG A 7 -29.11 -6.49 60.40
C ARG A 7 -28.54 -5.45 59.44
N LEU A 8 -27.83 -4.43 59.93
CA LEU A 8 -27.17 -3.42 59.11
C LEU A 8 -26.06 -4.07 58.29
N ILE A 9 -25.26 -4.96 58.84
CA ILE A 9 -24.22 -5.72 58.13
C ILE A 9 -24.81 -6.56 57.01
N VAL A 10 -25.89 -7.27 57.26
CA VAL A 10 -26.57 -8.06 56.23
C VAL A 10 -27.10 -7.20 55.08
N ILE A 11 -27.69 -6.04 55.38
CA ILE A 11 -28.19 -5.09 54.38
C ILE A 11 -27.02 -4.54 53.53
N LEU A 12 -25.91 -4.18 54.17
CA LEU A 12 -24.71 -3.70 53.47
C LEU A 12 -24.09 -4.77 52.57
N LEU A 13 -24.06 -6.04 53.02
CA LEU A 13 -23.58 -7.15 52.20
C LEU A 13 -24.49 -7.42 50.98
N LEU A 14 -25.82 -7.40 51.20
CA LEU A 14 -26.78 -7.54 50.10
C LEU A 14 -26.65 -6.37 49.07
N ALA A 15 -26.54 -5.14 49.57
CA ALA A 15 -26.35 -3.98 48.71
C ALA A 15 -25.03 -4.02 47.95
N SER A 16 -23.92 -4.46 48.55
CA SER A 16 -22.63 -4.64 47.87
C SER A 16 -22.69 -5.77 46.83
N PHE A 17 -23.39 -6.87 47.13
CA PHE A 17 -23.56 -7.97 46.19
C PHE A 17 -24.40 -7.57 44.98
N THR A 18 -25.51 -6.84 45.16
CA THR A 18 -26.34 -6.32 44.08
C THR A 18 -25.58 -5.29 43.23
N LEU A 19 -24.83 -4.38 43.85
CA LEU A 19 -24.00 -3.42 43.13
C LEU A 19 -22.91 -4.12 42.29
N TYR A 20 -22.23 -5.12 42.87
CA TYR A 20 -21.25 -5.92 42.14
C TYR A 20 -21.87 -6.65 40.96
N GLY A 21 -23.05 -7.28 41.16
CA GLY A 21 -23.80 -7.94 40.09
C GLY A 21 -24.18 -6.97 38.94
N SER A 22 -24.66 -5.78 39.28
CA SER A 22 -25.01 -4.71 38.33
C SER A 22 -23.79 -4.23 37.56
N LEU A 23 -22.68 -4.01 38.25
CA LEU A 23 -21.41 -3.59 37.64
C LEU A 23 -20.90 -4.64 36.68
N LYS A 24 -20.86 -5.92 37.13
CA LYS A 24 -20.43 -7.03 36.28
C LYS A 24 -21.31 -7.18 35.03
N SER A 25 -22.62 -7.06 35.19
CA SER A 25 -23.57 -7.12 34.08
C SER A 25 -23.34 -5.98 33.09
N PHE A 26 -23.20 -4.74 33.60
CA PHE A 26 -22.99 -3.56 32.79
C PHE A 26 -21.70 -3.65 31.94
N TYR A 27 -20.60 -4.13 32.53
CA TYR A 27 -19.31 -4.23 31.83
C TYR A 27 -19.20 -5.43 30.89
N ASN A 28 -19.97 -6.52 31.12
CA ASN A 28 -19.90 -7.72 30.30
C ASN A 28 -21.01 -7.84 29.24
N ASN A 29 -22.03 -6.99 29.28
CA ASN A 29 -23.04 -6.96 28.22
C ASN A 29 -22.51 -6.26 26.97
N LYS A 30 -22.95 -6.73 25.80
CA LYS A 30 -22.61 -6.10 24.51
C LYS A 30 -23.17 -4.66 24.49
N ILE A 31 -22.35 -3.71 24.08
CA ILE A 31 -22.68 -2.27 24.13
C ILE A 31 -23.83 -1.95 23.17
N LYS A 32 -23.73 -2.37 21.92
CA LYS A 32 -24.76 -2.17 20.87
C LYS A 32 -24.92 -3.45 20.05
N ILE A 33 -26.05 -3.58 19.35
CA ILE A 33 -26.32 -4.71 18.47
C ILE A 33 -25.40 -4.67 17.25
N GLU A 34 -25.23 -3.47 16.68
CA GLU A 34 -24.36 -3.22 15.52
C GLU A 34 -23.03 -2.61 15.95
N ALA A 35 -21.95 -3.09 15.36
CA ALA A 35 -20.62 -2.53 15.57
C ALA A 35 -20.50 -1.14 14.94
N PHE A 36 -19.77 -0.24 15.59
CA PHE A 36 -19.47 1.09 15.06
C PHE A 36 -18.04 1.51 15.43
N THR A 37 -17.50 2.49 14.72
CA THR A 37 -16.19 3.05 15.03
C THR A 37 -16.31 4.31 15.90
N TYR A 38 -15.45 4.43 16.91
CA TYR A 38 -15.37 5.58 17.78
C TYR A 38 -13.94 6.13 17.84
N GLU A 39 -13.78 7.43 17.60
CA GLU A 39 -12.49 8.10 17.66
C GLU A 39 -12.30 8.74 19.06
N VAL A 40 -11.30 8.25 19.78
CA VAL A 40 -10.82 8.86 21.02
C VAL A 40 -9.78 9.92 20.67
N LYS A 41 -10.12 11.20 20.84
CA LYS A 41 -9.19 12.31 20.60
C LYS A 41 -8.21 12.48 21.77
N PRO A 42 -7.04 13.09 21.55
CA PRO A 42 -6.17 13.49 22.65
C PRO A 42 -6.93 14.35 23.66
N ASN A 43 -6.77 14.04 24.95
CA ASN A 43 -7.45 14.70 26.08
C ASN A 43 -8.98 14.48 26.16
N THR A 44 -9.53 13.47 25.49
CA THR A 44 -10.94 13.06 25.70
C THR A 44 -11.16 12.74 27.17
N SER A 45 -12.16 13.38 27.79
CA SER A 45 -12.52 13.07 29.17
C SER A 45 -13.22 11.71 29.28
N ILE A 46 -13.16 11.09 30.47
CA ILE A 46 -13.87 9.82 30.73
C ILE A 46 -15.39 9.97 30.57
N LEU A 47 -15.93 11.16 30.83
CA LEU A 47 -17.35 11.44 30.66
C LEU A 47 -17.73 11.57 29.18
N ASP A 48 -16.90 12.23 28.38
CA ASP A 48 -17.10 12.33 26.92
C ASP A 48 -17.02 10.95 26.27
N LEU A 49 -16.14 10.07 26.78
CA LEU A 49 -16.05 8.69 26.35
C LEU A 49 -17.36 7.92 26.59
N TYR A 50 -17.95 8.07 27.80
CA TYR A 50 -19.25 7.45 28.09
C TYR A 50 -20.33 7.95 27.13
N ASP A 51 -20.46 9.28 26.98
CA ASP A 51 -21.48 9.90 26.16
C ASP A 51 -21.33 9.52 24.67
N GLY A 52 -20.09 9.33 24.19
CA GLY A 52 -19.81 8.88 22.83
C GLY A 52 -20.08 7.39 22.58
N ILE A 53 -19.95 6.53 23.59
CA ILE A 53 -20.21 5.09 23.48
C ILE A 53 -21.72 4.77 23.63
N TYR A 54 -22.37 5.38 24.62
CA TYR A 54 -23.74 4.99 25.04
C TYR A 54 -24.86 5.89 24.53
N GLU A 55 -24.60 7.16 24.20
CA GLU A 55 -25.63 8.13 23.81
C GLU A 55 -26.80 8.18 24.84
N SER A 56 -26.51 7.87 26.11
CA SER A 56 -27.49 7.68 27.21
C SER A 56 -27.28 8.69 28.31
N ASN A 57 -28.39 9.30 28.79
CA ASN A 57 -28.38 10.20 29.95
C ASN A 57 -28.74 9.46 31.27
N ASN A 58 -28.65 8.14 31.32
CA ASN A 58 -28.98 7.36 32.52
C ASN A 58 -27.91 7.57 33.60
N LEU A 59 -28.25 8.32 34.65
CA LEU A 59 -27.35 8.61 35.75
C LEU A 59 -26.84 7.38 36.49
N PHE A 60 -27.63 6.32 36.57
CA PHE A 60 -27.23 5.08 37.22
C PHE A 60 -26.16 4.35 36.37
N GLU A 61 -26.36 4.23 35.09
CA GLU A 61 -25.38 3.62 34.16
C GLU A 61 -24.08 4.43 34.14
N LYS A 62 -24.18 5.76 34.10
CA LYS A 62 -23.02 6.66 34.19
C LYS A 62 -22.23 6.47 35.49
N SER A 63 -22.93 6.25 36.59
CA SER A 63 -22.30 5.96 37.90
C SER A 63 -21.60 4.59 37.91
N LEU A 64 -22.22 3.54 37.30
CA LEU A 64 -21.60 2.23 37.14
C LEU A 64 -20.35 2.31 36.23
N PHE A 65 -20.43 3.10 35.16
CA PHE A 65 -19.31 3.31 34.26
C PHE A 65 -18.11 3.92 35.00
N LEU A 66 -18.33 5.04 35.73
CA LEU A 66 -17.28 5.70 36.49
C LEU A 66 -16.68 4.82 37.60
N LEU A 67 -17.54 4.07 38.30
CA LEU A 67 -17.09 3.13 39.34
C LEU A 67 -16.17 2.03 38.73
N GLY A 68 -16.57 1.47 37.59
CA GLY A 68 -15.76 0.44 36.93
C GLY A 68 -14.46 0.98 36.31
N ILE A 69 -14.46 2.19 35.78
CA ILE A 69 -13.23 2.88 35.34
C ILE A 69 -12.19 2.91 36.47
N TYR A 70 -12.65 3.22 37.69
CA TYR A 70 -11.77 3.26 38.86
C TYR A 70 -11.35 1.85 39.31
N LEU A 71 -12.29 0.93 39.45
CA LEU A 71 -12.03 -0.41 39.98
C LEU A 71 -11.20 -1.29 39.02
N PHE A 72 -11.39 -1.16 37.71
CA PHE A 72 -10.66 -1.94 36.69
C PHE A 72 -9.45 -1.20 36.13
N ASP A 73 -9.11 -0.05 36.71
CA ASP A 73 -7.97 0.78 36.29
C ASP A 73 -7.97 1.14 34.78
N PHE A 74 -9.11 1.61 34.26
CA PHE A 74 -9.24 2.15 32.92
C PHE A 74 -9.09 3.68 32.86
N ARG A 75 -8.30 4.25 33.74
CA ARG A 75 -8.09 5.72 33.84
C ARG A 75 -7.21 6.26 32.71
N THR A 76 -6.39 5.43 32.12
CA THR A 76 -5.52 5.78 30.99
C THR A 76 -6.04 5.12 29.72
N ILE A 77 -6.52 5.94 28.78
CA ILE A 77 -7.03 5.52 27.48
C ILE A 77 -6.18 6.19 26.42
N GLN A 78 -5.73 5.41 25.44
CA GLN A 78 -4.92 5.94 24.35
C GLN A 78 -5.82 6.56 23.28
N ALA A 79 -5.39 7.69 22.70
CA ALA A 79 -6.06 8.30 21.56
C ALA A 79 -5.98 7.40 20.32
N GLY A 80 -7.02 7.44 19.48
CA GLY A 80 -7.10 6.66 18.26
C GLY A 80 -8.52 6.20 17.93
N GLU A 81 -8.69 5.51 16.81
CA GLU A 81 -9.98 4.98 16.36
C GLU A 81 -10.14 3.52 16.78
N TYR A 82 -11.26 3.21 17.42
CA TYR A 82 -11.57 1.89 17.98
C TYR A 82 -12.87 1.33 17.40
N LEU A 83 -12.90 0.02 17.18
CA LEU A 83 -14.13 -0.70 16.85
C LEU A 83 -14.87 -1.06 18.13
N ILE A 84 -16.11 -0.60 18.24
CA ILE A 84 -17.03 -0.90 19.35
C ILE A 84 -17.92 -2.06 18.93
N ASP A 85 -17.44 -3.28 19.14
CA ASP A 85 -18.06 -4.53 18.65
C ASP A 85 -18.33 -5.59 19.74
N ASP A 86 -17.90 -5.30 20.97
CA ASP A 86 -17.95 -6.23 22.09
C ASP A 86 -18.52 -5.56 23.36
N ASN A 87 -18.36 -6.20 24.52
CA ASN A 87 -18.72 -5.65 25.80
C ASN A 87 -17.76 -4.52 26.23
N LEU A 88 -18.24 -3.70 27.17
CA LEU A 88 -17.50 -2.51 27.62
C LEU A 88 -16.10 -2.85 28.17
N PHE A 89 -15.98 -3.96 28.92
CA PHE A 89 -14.71 -4.36 29.52
C PHE A 89 -13.65 -4.61 28.46
N LYS A 90 -13.98 -5.34 27.39
CA LYS A 90 -13.06 -5.62 26.28
C LYS A 90 -12.74 -4.37 25.48
N VAL A 91 -13.74 -3.53 25.21
CA VAL A 91 -13.54 -2.27 24.48
C VAL A 91 -12.57 -1.36 25.24
N LEU A 92 -12.81 -1.15 26.55
CA LEU A 92 -11.89 -0.35 27.37
C LEU A 92 -10.50 -0.98 27.52
N THR A 93 -10.41 -2.31 27.50
CA THR A 93 -9.12 -3.01 27.47
C THR A 93 -8.36 -2.71 26.18
N LYS A 94 -9.01 -2.80 25.01
CA LYS A 94 -8.42 -2.41 23.72
C LYS A 94 -7.95 -0.95 23.75
N MET A 95 -8.77 -0.04 24.27
CA MET A 95 -8.44 1.38 24.39
C MET A 95 -7.25 1.63 25.35
N LYS A 96 -7.16 0.92 26.45
CA LYS A 96 -6.03 0.99 27.40
C LYS A 96 -4.74 0.48 26.77
N LEU A 97 -4.80 -0.59 25.99
CA LEU A 97 -3.66 -1.20 25.29
C LEU A 97 -3.29 -0.46 23.98
N GLY A 98 -4.13 0.48 23.51
CA GLY A 98 -3.91 1.18 22.24
C GLY A 98 -4.11 0.29 20.99
N GLU A 99 -4.96 -0.73 21.11
CA GLU A 99 -5.32 -1.61 20.01
C GLU A 99 -6.32 -0.93 19.05
N THR A 100 -5.85 0.10 18.36
CA THR A 100 -6.62 0.91 17.42
C THR A 100 -6.86 0.18 16.10
N ILE A 101 -7.86 0.63 15.32
CA ILE A 101 -8.08 0.16 13.96
C ILE A 101 -6.84 0.44 13.12
N THR A 102 -6.44 -0.55 12.33
CA THR A 102 -5.31 -0.46 11.42
C THR A 102 -5.83 -0.54 9.99
N TYR A 103 -5.49 0.45 9.19
CA TYR A 103 -5.81 0.56 7.76
C TYR A 103 -4.63 0.10 6.92
N LYS A 104 -4.89 -0.13 5.63
CA LYS A 104 -3.87 -0.53 4.65
C LYS A 104 -3.79 0.52 3.56
N PHE A 105 -2.58 0.95 3.25
CA PHE A 105 -2.22 1.67 2.05
C PHE A 105 -1.45 0.69 1.15
N VAL A 106 -2.05 0.30 0.02
CA VAL A 106 -1.49 -0.71 -0.89
C VAL A 106 -0.99 -0.01 -2.14
N ILE A 107 0.32 0.00 -2.34
CA ILE A 107 0.91 0.37 -3.62
C ILE A 107 0.99 -0.93 -4.44
N SER A 108 0.10 -1.07 -5.42
CA SER A 108 0.04 -2.27 -6.25
C SER A 108 1.21 -2.35 -7.23
N ASP A 109 1.61 -3.58 -7.57
CA ASP A 109 2.66 -3.84 -8.56
C ASP A 109 2.34 -3.16 -9.88
N GLY A 110 3.29 -2.42 -10.43
CA GLY A 110 3.12 -1.76 -11.72
C GLY A 110 2.08 -0.64 -11.77
N THR A 111 1.60 -0.13 -10.61
CA THR A 111 0.74 1.05 -10.56
C THR A 111 1.51 2.28 -11.07
N ASN A 112 0.83 3.22 -11.71
CA ASN A 112 1.41 4.49 -12.14
C ASN A 112 0.94 5.63 -11.24
N LYS A 113 1.53 6.81 -11.40
CA LYS A 113 1.22 7.98 -10.58
C LYS A 113 -0.25 8.44 -10.69
N PHE A 114 -0.89 8.25 -11.84
CA PHE A 114 -2.28 8.67 -12.07
C PHE A 114 -3.24 7.79 -11.26
N ASP A 115 -3.08 6.47 -11.35
CA ASP A 115 -3.88 5.51 -10.59
C ASP A 115 -3.61 5.63 -9.09
N LEU A 116 -2.35 5.88 -8.69
CA LEU A 116 -1.97 6.08 -7.29
C LEU A 116 -2.65 7.33 -6.70
N SER A 117 -2.69 8.45 -7.42
CA SER A 117 -3.34 9.68 -6.97
C SER A 117 -4.82 9.45 -6.68
N LEU A 118 -5.55 8.80 -7.62
CA LEU A 118 -6.97 8.47 -7.44
C LEU A 118 -7.22 7.54 -6.24
N TYR A 119 -6.29 6.61 -6.01
CA TYR A 119 -6.40 5.70 -4.87
C TYR A 119 -6.19 6.42 -3.53
N ILE A 120 -5.20 7.32 -3.44
CA ILE A 120 -4.91 8.10 -2.23
C ILE A 120 -6.13 8.90 -1.79
N ASP A 121 -6.85 9.52 -2.72
CA ASP A 121 -8.05 10.32 -2.43
C ASP A 121 -9.19 9.51 -1.79
N SER A 122 -9.17 8.19 -1.93
CA SER A 122 -10.15 7.28 -1.33
C SER A 122 -9.84 6.88 0.11
N LEU A 123 -8.67 7.23 0.66
CA LEU A 123 -8.18 6.73 1.94
C LEU A 123 -8.45 7.70 3.10
N LYS A 124 -8.57 7.16 4.32
CA LYS A 124 -8.65 7.92 5.58
C LYS A 124 -7.27 8.39 6.06
N LEU A 125 -6.54 9.07 5.20
CA LEU A 125 -5.24 9.66 5.48
C LEU A 125 -5.36 11.17 5.64
N ASN A 126 -4.46 11.76 6.43
CA ASN A 126 -4.23 13.20 6.38
C ASN A 126 -3.32 13.50 5.18
N ASN A 127 -3.88 14.07 4.10
CA ASN A 127 -3.10 14.44 2.92
C ASN A 127 -2.33 15.73 3.19
N ASP A 128 -1.10 15.59 3.66
CA ASP A 128 -0.12 16.65 3.89
C ASP A 128 0.95 16.73 2.78
N CYS A 129 0.67 16.10 1.62
CA CYS A 129 1.62 15.91 0.53
C CYS A 129 0.95 16.14 -0.84
N GLU A 130 0.53 17.37 -1.10
CA GLU A 130 -0.05 17.74 -2.40
C GLU A 130 0.98 17.54 -3.52
N ASP A 131 0.51 16.97 -4.65
CA ASP A 131 1.33 16.68 -5.83
C ASP A 131 2.64 15.93 -5.53
N PHE A 132 2.62 15.10 -4.47
CA PHE A 132 3.79 14.34 -4.01
C PHE A 132 5.00 15.19 -3.61
N SER A 133 4.79 16.48 -3.30
CA SER A 133 5.85 17.44 -2.95
C SER A 133 6.65 17.09 -1.69
N CYS A 134 6.18 16.15 -0.89
CA CYS A 134 6.87 15.66 0.30
C CYS A 134 8.01 14.67 0.02
N ILE A 135 8.24 14.30 -1.23
CA ILE A 135 9.27 13.36 -1.67
C ILE A 135 10.27 14.07 -2.59
N ASP A 136 11.54 13.64 -2.55
CA ASP A 136 12.55 14.05 -3.51
C ASP A 136 12.19 13.53 -4.91
N LEU A 137 11.51 14.35 -5.71
CA LEU A 137 11.12 14.02 -7.07
C LEU A 137 12.32 13.96 -8.00
N VAL A 138 12.28 13.11 -9.01
CA VAL A 138 13.25 13.07 -10.09
C VAL A 138 12.55 13.49 -11.39
N ASN A 139 13.09 14.49 -12.08
CA ASN A 139 12.46 15.11 -13.25
C ASN A 139 11.00 15.53 -12.99
N ASP A 140 10.72 16.12 -11.83
CA ASP A 140 9.40 16.55 -11.37
C ASP A 140 8.33 15.41 -11.37
N SER A 141 8.77 14.18 -11.19
CA SER A 141 7.88 13.01 -11.20
C SER A 141 8.14 12.08 -10.02
N ILE A 142 7.04 11.59 -9.42
CA ILE A 142 7.03 10.49 -8.43
C ILE A 142 7.18 9.12 -9.11
N GLU A 143 7.01 9.03 -10.42
CA GLU A 143 6.91 7.77 -11.14
C GLU A 143 8.13 6.88 -10.90
N GLY A 144 7.88 5.65 -10.48
CA GLY A 144 8.90 4.67 -10.17
C GLY A 144 9.67 4.90 -8.87
N LEU A 145 9.34 5.92 -8.07
CA LEU A 145 10.07 6.27 -6.84
C LEU A 145 9.49 5.66 -5.56
N LEU A 146 8.44 4.87 -5.66
CA LEU A 146 7.83 4.16 -4.55
C LEU A 146 7.97 2.64 -4.74
N LEU A 147 8.20 1.93 -3.63
CA LEU A 147 8.25 0.46 -3.65
C LEU A 147 6.84 -0.10 -3.47
N PRO A 148 6.32 -0.91 -4.41
CA PRO A 148 5.08 -1.66 -4.21
C PRO A 148 5.15 -2.54 -2.98
N ASP A 149 4.21 -2.32 -2.04
CA ASP A 149 4.04 -3.09 -0.81
C ASP A 149 2.72 -2.70 -0.12
N THR A 150 2.40 -3.37 0.98
CA THR A 150 1.29 -3.01 1.86
C THR A 150 1.81 -2.27 3.09
N TYR A 151 1.46 -0.99 3.19
CA TYR A 151 1.82 -0.12 4.32
C TYR A 151 0.65 -0.01 5.28
N PHE A 152 0.88 -0.36 6.55
CA PHE A 152 -0.16 -0.28 7.58
C PHE A 152 -0.11 1.09 8.26
N PHE A 153 -1.29 1.67 8.51
CA PHE A 153 -1.41 2.97 9.14
C PHE A 153 -2.62 3.07 10.07
N LYS A 154 -2.64 4.07 10.95
CA LYS A 154 -3.76 4.41 11.83
C LYS A 154 -4.52 5.61 11.28
N SER A 155 -5.79 5.79 11.67
CA SER A 155 -6.57 6.98 11.31
C SER A 155 -5.77 8.27 11.55
N ASN A 156 -5.93 9.25 10.66
CA ASN A 156 -5.22 10.54 10.69
C ASN A 156 -3.68 10.46 10.56
N THR A 157 -3.13 9.34 10.08
CA THR A 157 -1.71 9.28 9.72
C THR A 157 -1.44 10.19 8.52
N ASN A 158 -0.36 10.92 8.57
CA ASN A 158 0.10 11.76 7.46
C ASN A 158 0.53 10.91 6.27
N LEU A 159 0.05 11.25 5.07
CA LEU A 159 0.41 10.59 3.83
C LEU A 159 1.93 10.64 3.59
N SER A 160 2.55 11.79 3.88
CA SER A 160 3.99 11.99 3.76
C SER A 160 4.82 10.92 4.46
N LEU A 161 4.40 10.41 5.62
CA LEU A 161 5.11 9.35 6.35
C LEU A 161 5.14 8.04 5.57
N LEU A 162 4.02 7.67 4.94
CA LEU A 162 3.90 6.42 4.17
C LEU A 162 4.68 6.50 2.87
N LEU A 163 4.56 7.62 2.16
CA LEU A 163 5.27 7.84 0.90
C LEU A 163 6.79 7.91 1.11
N ASN A 164 7.26 8.66 2.12
CA ASN A 164 8.68 8.72 2.45
C ASN A 164 9.24 7.35 2.89
N LYS A 165 8.45 6.56 3.63
CA LYS A 165 8.83 5.18 3.98
C LYS A 165 9.02 4.34 2.72
N SER A 166 8.03 4.33 1.83
CA SER A 166 8.07 3.57 0.58
C SER A 166 9.24 3.99 -0.31
N SER A 167 9.47 5.30 -0.49
CA SER A 167 10.57 5.84 -1.28
C SER A 167 11.93 5.49 -0.68
N SER A 168 12.07 5.58 0.64
CA SER A 168 13.32 5.21 1.34
C SER A 168 13.63 3.72 1.22
N GLU A 169 12.61 2.86 1.28
CA GLU A 169 12.77 1.42 1.08
C GLU A 169 13.20 1.09 -0.35
N LEU A 170 12.58 1.73 -1.37
CA LEU A 170 13.03 1.61 -2.76
C LEU A 170 14.49 2.01 -2.92
N LYS A 171 14.84 3.23 -2.45
CA LYS A 171 16.20 3.77 -2.55
C LYS A 171 17.22 2.83 -1.90
N SER A 172 16.92 2.38 -0.69
CA SER A 172 17.80 1.46 0.05
C SER A 172 18.00 0.14 -0.69
N TYR A 173 16.91 -0.40 -1.27
CA TYR A 173 16.97 -1.63 -2.05
C TYR A 173 17.80 -1.46 -3.33
N VAL A 174 17.54 -0.40 -4.09
CA VAL A 174 18.31 -0.08 -5.31
C VAL A 174 19.80 0.16 -4.99
N ASP A 175 20.10 0.86 -3.88
CA ASP A 175 21.48 1.11 -3.44
C ASP A 175 22.20 -0.20 -3.09
N MET A 176 21.47 -1.16 -2.53
CA MET A 176 22.00 -2.47 -2.20
C MET A 176 22.33 -3.27 -3.47
N ILE A 177 21.35 -3.47 -4.35
CA ILE A 177 21.50 -4.33 -5.54
C ILE A 177 22.39 -3.71 -6.62
N TRP A 178 22.54 -2.38 -6.65
CA TRP A 178 23.44 -1.70 -7.60
C TRP A 178 24.92 -2.10 -7.41
N ARG A 179 25.31 -2.52 -6.22
CA ARG A 179 26.68 -3.01 -5.94
C ARG A 179 26.98 -4.30 -6.65
N ASP A 180 25.94 -5.11 -6.89
CA ASP A 180 26.03 -6.43 -7.53
C ASP A 180 25.74 -6.36 -9.04
N LYS A 181 25.65 -5.12 -9.59
CA LYS A 181 25.41 -4.91 -11.03
C LYS A 181 26.54 -5.52 -11.86
N PRO A 182 26.25 -6.47 -12.79
CA PRO A 182 27.24 -7.06 -13.66
C PRO A 182 27.97 -6.01 -14.53
N ILE A 183 29.22 -6.27 -14.84
CA ILE A 183 30.06 -5.35 -15.62
C ILE A 183 29.58 -5.17 -17.05
N ASP A 184 28.93 -6.20 -17.61
CA ASP A 184 28.38 -6.19 -18.97
C ASP A 184 26.95 -5.65 -19.05
N ASN A 185 26.32 -5.33 -17.92
CA ASN A 185 25.03 -4.65 -17.86
C ASN A 185 25.21 -3.18 -18.31
N PRO A 186 24.54 -2.73 -19.39
CA PRO A 186 24.80 -1.44 -20.03
C PRO A 186 24.26 -0.23 -19.29
N LEU A 187 23.49 -0.42 -18.22
CA LEU A 187 22.89 0.70 -17.44
C LEU A 187 23.99 1.57 -16.80
N LYS A 188 23.79 2.90 -16.91
CA LYS A 188 24.79 3.90 -16.47
C LYS A 188 24.49 4.49 -15.10
N SER A 189 23.22 4.44 -14.68
CA SER A 189 22.78 5.00 -13.40
C SER A 189 21.71 4.14 -12.74
N LYS A 190 21.55 4.28 -11.42
CA LYS A 190 20.48 3.63 -10.65
C LYS A 190 19.10 4.01 -11.19
N TYR A 191 18.95 5.26 -11.64
CA TYR A 191 17.69 5.75 -12.20
C TYR A 191 17.35 5.06 -13.54
N GLU A 192 18.34 4.83 -14.42
CA GLU A 192 18.15 3.99 -15.61
C GLU A 192 17.69 2.56 -15.23
N GLY A 193 18.19 2.03 -14.11
CA GLY A 193 17.74 0.75 -13.55
C GLY A 193 16.27 0.77 -13.16
N ILE A 194 15.81 1.82 -12.50
CA ILE A 194 14.41 1.99 -12.13
C ILE A 194 13.53 2.15 -13.38
N ILE A 195 13.97 2.93 -14.37
CA ILE A 195 13.24 3.09 -15.65
C ILE A 195 13.06 1.72 -16.33
N LEU A 196 14.14 0.97 -16.50
CA LEU A 196 14.07 -0.35 -17.14
C LEU A 196 13.20 -1.32 -16.33
N ALA A 197 13.32 -1.33 -15.00
CA ALA A 197 12.50 -2.16 -14.11
C ALA A 197 11.01 -1.85 -14.26
N SER A 198 10.63 -0.57 -14.40
CA SER A 198 9.23 -0.17 -14.60
C SER A 198 8.64 -0.67 -15.93
N ILE A 199 9.47 -0.80 -16.96
CA ILE A 199 9.06 -1.38 -18.24
C ILE A 199 8.88 -2.89 -18.09
N ILE A 200 9.86 -3.57 -17.49
CA ILE A 200 9.79 -5.03 -17.23
C ILE A 200 8.56 -5.38 -16.39
N GLU A 201 8.22 -4.54 -15.39
CA GLU A 201 7.04 -4.72 -14.54
C GLU A 201 5.74 -4.78 -15.34
N LYS A 202 5.64 -3.99 -16.40
CA LYS A 202 4.44 -3.93 -17.26
C LYS A 202 4.40 -5.04 -18.30
N GLU A 203 5.50 -5.76 -18.54
CA GLU A 203 5.58 -6.85 -19.52
C GLU A 203 5.18 -8.21 -18.92
N SER A 204 5.53 -8.49 -17.67
CA SER A 204 5.22 -9.77 -17.02
C SER A 204 5.07 -9.69 -15.51
N SER A 205 4.19 -10.50 -14.94
CA SER A 205 4.07 -10.73 -13.51
C SER A 205 4.95 -11.90 -13.00
N SER A 206 5.43 -12.75 -13.89
CA SER A 206 6.26 -13.92 -13.55
C SER A 206 7.72 -13.52 -13.30
N ILE A 207 8.28 -13.88 -12.14
CA ILE A 207 9.68 -13.58 -11.77
C ILE A 207 10.66 -14.16 -12.80
N ASP A 208 10.46 -15.43 -13.23
CA ASP A 208 11.34 -16.08 -14.20
C ASP A 208 11.31 -15.41 -15.56
N GLU A 209 10.13 -14.90 -15.97
CA GLU A 209 9.99 -14.17 -17.23
C GLU A 209 10.58 -12.77 -17.13
N LYS A 210 10.39 -12.06 -16.00
CA LYS A 210 11.03 -10.76 -15.76
C LYS A 210 12.54 -10.82 -15.96
N MET A 211 13.21 -11.89 -15.47
CA MET A 211 14.63 -12.08 -15.68
C MET A 211 14.98 -12.26 -17.16
N LYS A 212 14.21 -13.05 -17.91
CA LYS A 212 14.46 -13.26 -19.35
C LYS A 212 14.20 -12.00 -20.16
N ILE A 213 13.09 -11.29 -19.91
CA ILE A 213 12.71 -10.03 -20.55
C ILE A 213 13.76 -8.95 -20.24
N GLY A 214 14.19 -8.85 -18.98
CA GLY A 214 15.27 -7.94 -18.56
C GLY A 214 16.53 -8.18 -19.36
N GLY A 215 16.95 -9.45 -19.51
CA GLY A 215 18.10 -9.80 -20.33
C GLY A 215 17.97 -9.42 -21.81
N VAL A 216 16.75 -9.56 -22.41
CA VAL A 216 16.46 -9.09 -23.77
C VAL A 216 16.61 -7.57 -23.88
N PHE A 217 16.01 -6.81 -22.95
CA PHE A 217 16.09 -5.35 -22.98
C PHE A 217 17.52 -4.85 -22.74
N LEU A 218 18.28 -5.46 -21.82
CA LEU A 218 19.70 -5.15 -21.60
C LEU A 218 20.52 -5.43 -22.88
N ASN A 219 20.23 -6.53 -23.57
CA ASN A 219 20.88 -6.86 -24.83
C ASN A 219 20.57 -5.82 -25.90
N ARG A 220 19.30 -5.43 -26.08
CA ARG A 220 18.89 -4.38 -27.03
C ARG A 220 19.57 -3.04 -26.71
N LEU A 221 19.63 -2.63 -25.45
CA LEU A 221 20.32 -1.39 -25.04
C LEU A 221 21.82 -1.45 -25.38
N LYS A 222 22.47 -2.59 -25.15
CA LYS A 222 23.89 -2.80 -25.44
C LYS A 222 24.22 -2.62 -26.92
N ILE A 223 23.35 -3.06 -27.83
CA ILE A 223 23.53 -2.94 -29.27
C ILE A 223 22.80 -1.73 -29.89
N LYS A 224 22.26 -0.81 -29.07
CA LYS A 224 21.47 0.35 -29.48
C LYS A 224 20.23 0.01 -30.30
N MET A 225 19.61 -1.11 -30.01
CA MET A 225 18.33 -1.53 -30.56
C MET A 225 17.19 -0.93 -29.76
N ARG A 226 16.12 -0.49 -30.44
CA ARG A 226 14.90 0.06 -29.80
C ARG A 226 14.24 -0.99 -28.91
N LEU A 227 13.70 -0.57 -27.75
CA LEU A 227 13.06 -1.52 -26.81
C LEU A 227 11.73 -2.04 -27.34
N GLN A 228 10.95 -1.22 -28.05
CA GLN A 228 9.66 -1.58 -28.67
C GLN A 228 8.70 -2.25 -27.66
N ALA A 229 8.52 -1.61 -26.53
CA ALA A 229 7.65 -2.03 -25.45
C ALA A 229 6.35 -1.22 -25.48
N ASP A 230 5.21 -1.87 -25.76
CA ASP A 230 3.90 -1.22 -25.86
C ASP A 230 3.51 -0.41 -24.63
N PRO A 231 3.78 -0.87 -23.37
CA PRO A 231 3.46 -0.11 -22.17
C PRO A 231 4.06 1.30 -22.14
N THR A 232 5.18 1.52 -22.80
CA THR A 232 5.81 2.84 -22.88
C THR A 232 5.01 3.83 -23.72
N ILE A 233 4.39 3.37 -24.82
CA ILE A 233 3.49 4.20 -25.64
C ILE A 233 2.26 4.56 -24.84
N ILE A 234 1.63 3.55 -24.21
CA ILE A 234 0.43 3.72 -23.37
C ILE A 234 0.66 4.79 -22.30
N TYR A 235 1.79 4.69 -21.58
CA TYR A 235 2.12 5.67 -20.55
C TYR A 235 2.25 7.10 -21.09
N GLY A 236 2.88 7.27 -22.25
CA GLY A 236 3.02 8.57 -22.87
C GLY A 236 1.72 9.16 -23.42
N LEU A 237 0.66 8.36 -23.55
CA LEU A 237 -0.70 8.78 -23.92
C LEU A 237 -1.61 9.05 -22.69
N MET A 238 -1.13 8.72 -21.46
CA MET A 238 -1.91 8.98 -20.25
C MET A 238 -2.02 10.49 -19.98
N PRO A 239 -3.14 10.95 -19.34
CA PRO A 239 -4.29 10.15 -18.85
C PRO A 239 -5.35 9.81 -19.92
N ASP A 240 -5.23 10.28 -21.16
CA ASP A 240 -6.29 10.24 -22.18
C ASP A 240 -6.29 8.91 -22.98
N PHE A 241 -5.49 7.92 -22.59
CA PHE A 241 -5.44 6.63 -23.27
C PHE A 241 -6.78 5.89 -23.22
N ASN A 242 -7.31 5.49 -24.40
CA ASN A 242 -8.65 4.93 -24.56
C ASN A 242 -8.71 3.40 -24.74
N GLY A 243 -7.60 2.71 -24.58
CA GLY A 243 -7.54 1.24 -24.55
C GLY A 243 -6.85 0.55 -25.73
N ASP A 244 -6.73 1.18 -26.91
CA ASP A 244 -6.11 0.59 -28.11
C ASP A 244 -4.96 1.43 -28.65
N ILE A 245 -3.80 0.80 -28.91
CA ILE A 245 -2.66 1.43 -29.60
C ILE A 245 -2.90 1.39 -31.10
N THR A 246 -2.90 2.57 -31.72
CA THR A 246 -3.08 2.70 -33.17
C THR A 246 -1.74 2.64 -33.91
N LYS A 247 -1.78 2.42 -35.25
CA LYS A 247 -0.59 2.52 -36.10
C LYS A 247 0.03 3.92 -36.11
N GLN A 248 -0.75 4.95 -35.78
CA GLN A 248 -0.29 6.32 -35.64
C GLN A 248 0.54 6.48 -34.37
N ASP A 249 0.06 5.95 -33.23
CA ASP A 249 0.75 6.02 -31.95
C ASP A 249 2.11 5.32 -32.01
N LEU A 250 2.21 4.17 -32.68
CA LEU A 250 3.48 3.47 -32.93
C LEU A 250 4.52 4.31 -33.67
N ARG A 251 4.12 5.33 -34.43
CA ARG A 251 4.98 6.18 -35.22
C ARG A 251 5.12 7.60 -34.69
N ASP A 252 4.41 7.91 -33.61
CA ASP A 252 4.42 9.25 -33.03
C ASP A 252 5.78 9.55 -32.39
N LYS A 253 6.47 10.55 -32.99
CA LYS A 253 7.76 11.06 -32.52
C LYS A 253 7.62 12.11 -31.40
N ASN A 254 6.41 12.62 -31.16
CA ASN A 254 6.15 13.60 -30.11
C ASN A 254 5.93 12.91 -28.76
N ASN A 255 5.56 11.65 -28.76
CA ASN A 255 5.49 10.85 -27.54
C ASN A 255 6.92 10.48 -27.10
N LEU A 256 7.45 11.20 -26.10
CA LEU A 256 8.81 11.01 -25.57
C LEU A 256 9.03 9.62 -24.93
N TYR A 257 7.96 8.89 -24.61
CA TYR A 257 8.03 7.55 -24.05
C TYR A 257 7.99 6.45 -25.12
N ASN A 258 7.74 6.79 -26.39
CA ASN A 258 7.57 5.82 -27.47
C ASN A 258 8.89 5.10 -27.81
N THR A 259 9.10 3.93 -27.21
CA THR A 259 10.29 3.09 -27.46
C THR A 259 10.31 2.40 -28.83
N TYR A 260 9.31 2.61 -29.71
CA TYR A 260 9.36 2.25 -31.10
C TYR A 260 10.10 3.29 -31.96
N VAL A 261 10.28 4.51 -31.46
CA VAL A 261 10.97 5.59 -32.20
C VAL A 261 12.25 6.07 -31.52
N ILE A 262 12.34 6.00 -30.18
CA ILE A 262 13.56 6.34 -29.44
C ILE A 262 14.51 5.12 -29.34
N GLU A 263 15.83 5.38 -29.35
CA GLU A 263 16.88 4.34 -29.25
C GLU A 263 17.46 4.21 -27.84
N SER A 264 16.74 4.70 -26.83
CA SER A 264 17.15 4.73 -25.43
C SER A 264 15.99 4.40 -24.51
N LEU A 265 16.24 4.45 -23.22
CA LEU A 265 15.20 4.45 -22.20
C LEU A 265 14.35 5.74 -22.29
N PRO A 266 13.06 5.68 -21.92
CA PRO A 266 12.22 6.88 -21.79
C PRO A 266 12.73 7.80 -20.67
N PRO A 267 12.24 9.07 -20.61
CA PRO A 267 12.78 10.08 -19.69
C PRO A 267 12.53 9.76 -18.20
N THR A 268 11.45 9.04 -17.89
CA THR A 268 11.12 8.60 -16.53
C THR A 268 10.64 7.15 -16.53
N PRO A 269 10.53 6.50 -15.36
CA PRO A 269 9.79 5.25 -15.23
C PRO A 269 8.34 5.41 -15.71
N ILE A 270 7.65 4.31 -15.95
CA ILE A 270 6.26 4.27 -16.43
C ILE A 270 5.30 3.60 -15.41
N SER A 271 5.85 3.11 -14.31
CA SER A 271 5.12 2.48 -13.21
C SER A 271 6.02 2.31 -11.99
N MET A 272 5.43 1.94 -10.85
CA MET A 272 6.14 1.55 -9.63
C MET A 272 6.64 0.09 -9.78
N PRO A 273 7.98 -0.15 -9.85
CA PRO A 273 8.53 -1.48 -10.06
C PRO A 273 8.65 -2.26 -8.76
N THR A 274 8.38 -3.56 -8.80
CA THR A 274 8.66 -4.48 -7.71
C THR A 274 10.15 -4.79 -7.57
N ARG A 275 10.55 -5.37 -6.42
CA ARG A 275 11.92 -5.86 -6.20
C ARG A 275 12.36 -6.82 -7.30
N SER A 276 11.49 -7.73 -7.74
CA SER A 276 11.82 -8.69 -8.81
C SER A 276 12.11 -8.03 -10.16
N SER A 277 11.42 -6.94 -10.49
CA SER A 277 11.69 -6.17 -11.71
C SER A 277 12.99 -5.35 -11.59
N LEU A 278 13.27 -4.81 -10.40
CA LEU A 278 14.53 -4.13 -10.11
C LEU A 278 15.72 -5.10 -10.23
N ASP A 279 15.61 -6.33 -9.70
CA ASP A 279 16.60 -7.36 -9.86
C ASP A 279 16.81 -7.71 -11.33
N ALA A 280 15.72 -7.92 -12.08
CA ALA A 280 15.75 -8.24 -13.50
C ALA A 280 16.40 -7.15 -14.37
N ALA A 281 16.33 -5.89 -13.94
CA ALA A 281 17.00 -4.77 -14.62
C ALA A 281 18.46 -4.60 -14.18
N ILE A 282 18.76 -4.65 -12.89
CA ILE A 282 20.02 -4.18 -12.32
C ILE A 282 21.02 -5.32 -12.13
N THR A 283 20.62 -6.46 -11.54
CA THR A 283 21.52 -7.57 -11.22
C THR A 283 21.67 -8.58 -12.36
N ASN A 284 20.94 -8.36 -13.45
CA ASN A 284 20.93 -9.25 -14.60
C ASN A 284 21.95 -8.81 -15.66
N SER A 285 22.32 -9.74 -16.54
CA SER A 285 23.18 -9.54 -17.71
C SER A 285 22.38 -9.65 -18.99
N PRO A 286 22.86 -9.04 -20.10
CA PRO A 286 22.33 -9.33 -21.42
C PRO A 286 22.35 -10.84 -21.68
N ASN A 287 21.25 -11.36 -22.22
CA ASN A 287 21.16 -12.77 -22.60
C ASN A 287 21.35 -12.95 -24.12
N GLU A 288 21.12 -14.16 -24.62
CA GLU A 288 21.30 -14.44 -26.06
C GLU A 288 20.07 -14.06 -26.92
N TYR A 289 18.95 -13.67 -26.28
CA TYR A 289 17.71 -13.36 -26.97
C TYR A 289 17.58 -11.86 -27.30
N LEU A 290 16.95 -11.58 -28.45
CA LEU A 290 16.64 -10.23 -28.89
C LEU A 290 15.13 -9.98 -29.03
N PHE A 291 14.31 -11.03 -29.06
CA PHE A 291 12.88 -10.92 -29.29
C PHE A 291 12.13 -11.86 -28.35
N PHE A 292 10.90 -11.49 -28.05
CA PHE A 292 9.94 -12.33 -27.36
C PHE A 292 8.53 -12.07 -27.92
N VAL A 293 7.64 -13.04 -27.80
CA VAL A 293 6.24 -12.99 -28.24
C VAL A 293 5.39 -13.79 -27.28
N ALA A 294 4.18 -13.30 -26.98
CA ALA A 294 3.23 -14.02 -26.14
C ALA A 294 2.76 -15.33 -26.80
N ASP A 295 2.71 -16.43 -26.04
CA ASP A 295 2.28 -17.75 -26.50
C ASP A 295 0.74 -17.93 -26.46
N GLY A 296 0.00 -16.89 -26.07
CA GLY A 296 -1.46 -16.93 -25.88
C GLY A 296 -1.93 -17.75 -24.67
N LYS A 297 -1.01 -18.24 -23.82
CA LYS A 297 -1.28 -19.00 -22.59
C LYS A 297 -0.69 -18.31 -21.32
N GLY A 298 -0.36 -17.02 -21.44
CA GLY A 298 0.19 -16.21 -20.35
C GLY A 298 1.71 -16.34 -20.19
N LYS A 299 2.43 -16.86 -21.19
CA LYS A 299 3.89 -16.93 -21.22
C LYS A 299 4.46 -16.34 -22.50
N HIS A 300 5.78 -16.11 -22.49
CA HIS A 300 6.51 -15.64 -23.66
C HIS A 300 7.46 -16.69 -24.21
N ILE A 301 7.61 -16.68 -25.52
CA ILE A 301 8.60 -17.45 -26.26
C ILE A 301 9.68 -16.50 -26.72
N PHE A 302 10.93 -16.88 -26.45
CA PHE A 302 12.10 -16.05 -26.72
C PHE A 302 12.84 -16.55 -27.96
N SER A 303 13.36 -15.62 -28.77
CA SER A 303 14.12 -15.93 -29.98
C SER A 303 15.34 -15.03 -30.13
N LYS A 304 16.37 -15.56 -30.79
CA LYS A 304 17.65 -14.88 -31.03
C LYS A 304 17.63 -14.05 -32.28
N THR A 305 16.92 -14.53 -33.30
CA THR A 305 16.86 -13.92 -34.63
C THR A 305 15.46 -13.43 -34.97
N TYR A 306 15.40 -12.44 -35.88
CA TYR A 306 14.11 -11.93 -36.36
C TYR A 306 13.31 -12.97 -37.13
N ASN A 307 13.98 -13.88 -37.85
CA ASN A 307 13.29 -14.95 -38.61
C ASN A 307 12.59 -15.92 -37.63
N GLU A 308 13.29 -16.39 -36.59
CA GLU A 308 12.68 -17.21 -35.53
C GLU A 308 11.48 -16.48 -34.90
N HIS A 309 11.64 -15.17 -34.61
CA HIS A 309 10.55 -14.37 -34.04
C HIS A 309 9.32 -14.35 -34.98
N LEU A 310 9.50 -14.14 -36.28
CA LEU A 310 8.40 -14.16 -37.24
C LEU A 310 7.70 -15.52 -37.31
N GLU A 311 8.45 -16.62 -37.21
CA GLU A 311 7.87 -17.97 -37.13
C GLU A 311 6.96 -18.11 -35.91
N TYR A 312 7.40 -17.66 -34.74
CA TYR A 312 6.60 -17.71 -33.54
C TYR A 312 5.40 -16.73 -33.56
N VAL A 313 5.54 -15.53 -34.13
CA VAL A 313 4.41 -14.61 -34.35
C VAL A 313 3.34 -15.27 -35.23
N ASN A 314 3.76 -15.93 -36.35
CA ASN A 314 2.84 -16.64 -37.23
C ASN A 314 2.15 -17.82 -36.54
N LEU A 315 2.85 -18.52 -35.63
CA LEU A 315 2.34 -19.69 -34.92
C LEU A 315 1.34 -19.32 -33.83
N TYR A 316 1.59 -18.23 -33.10
CA TYR A 316 0.87 -17.91 -31.86
C TYR A 316 -0.07 -16.70 -31.97
N GLN A 317 0.19 -15.73 -32.86
CA GLN A 317 -0.61 -14.51 -32.97
C GLN A 317 -1.48 -14.41 -34.23
N LYS A 318 -1.13 -15.13 -35.28
CA LYS A 318 -1.98 -15.20 -36.48
C LYS A 318 -2.88 -16.44 -36.42
N LYS A 319 -4.04 -16.27 -35.77
CA LYS A 319 -5.18 -17.19 -35.92
C LYS A 319 -6.24 -16.55 -36.78
#